data_bb93f91d87fc73383e60eb2521742716
#
_entry.id   bb93f91d87fc73383e60eb2521742716
#
_cell.length_a   1.000
_cell.length_b   1.000
_cell.length_c   1.000
_cell.angle_alpha   90.00
_cell.angle_beta   90.00
_cell.angle_gamma   90.00
#
_symmetry.space_group_name_H-M   'P 1'
#
loop_
_entity.id
_entity.type
_entity.pdbx_description
1 polymer ?
#
loop_
_entity_poly.entity_id
_entity_poly.type
_entity_poly.pdbx_seq_one_letter_code
_entity_poly.pdbx_strand_id
1 'polypeptide(L)'
;MENRIVVKSDWETTDMPFKKAKFTLKRHFGESEISKLKCGHIPQEMEDKWFFYFENDTLYAHRSWSGACIYAVKFNFETDKHRVVVNRDKSQYSCKSKEDDLNQLNRLLDRWTQPEYDYYNEWLDETAGALWRSGRNK
;
A
#
# COMPACT_ATOMS: atom_id res chain seq x y z
N MET A 1 -9.30 5.62 -20.64
CA MET A 1 -9.27 4.37 -19.97
C MET A 1 -9.79 4.48 -18.57
N GLU A 2 -10.73 3.71 -18.29
CA GLU A 2 -11.32 3.83 -16.99
C GLU A 2 -10.52 3.10 -15.94
N ASN A 3 -10.68 3.52 -14.73
CA ASN A 3 -10.00 2.93 -13.60
C ASN A 3 -10.78 1.74 -13.11
N ARG A 4 -10.13 0.61 -13.12
CA ARG A 4 -10.73 -0.58 -12.60
C ARG A 4 -10.52 -0.62 -11.10
N ILE A 5 -11.57 -0.93 -10.38
CA ILE A 5 -11.46 -1.07 -8.93
C ILE A 5 -11.06 -2.50 -8.61
N VAL A 6 -9.97 -2.62 -7.88
CA VAL A 6 -9.42 -3.92 -7.52
C VAL A 6 -10.23 -4.50 -6.36
N VAL A 7 -10.52 -5.79 -6.45
CA VAL A 7 -11.23 -6.47 -5.39
C VAL A 7 -10.39 -7.65 -4.90
N LYS A 8 -10.80 -8.20 -3.77
CA LYS A 8 -10.03 -9.24 -3.10
C LYS A 8 -9.72 -10.42 -4.00
N SER A 9 -10.67 -10.82 -4.82
CA SER A 9 -10.51 -12.00 -5.66
C SER A 9 -9.58 -11.79 -6.85
N ASP A 10 -9.09 -10.58 -7.03
CA ASP A 10 -8.15 -10.30 -8.12
C ASP A 10 -6.76 -10.87 -7.86
N TRP A 11 -6.52 -11.38 -6.67
CA TRP A 11 -5.22 -11.93 -6.30
C TRP A 11 -5.41 -13.06 -5.30
N GLU A 12 -4.48 -13.98 -5.27
CA GLU A 12 -4.53 -15.02 -4.26
C GLU A 12 -3.98 -14.51 -2.95
N THR A 13 -4.80 -14.49 -1.92
CA THR A 13 -4.43 -13.90 -0.65
C THR A 13 -4.83 -14.80 0.51
N THR A 14 -4.19 -14.56 1.65
CA THR A 14 -4.60 -15.19 2.90
C THR A 14 -4.98 -14.11 3.88
N ASP A 15 -5.79 -14.49 4.86
CA ASP A 15 -6.30 -13.52 5.83
C ASP A 15 -5.24 -13.14 6.84
N MET A 16 -5.49 -12.02 7.53
CA MET A 16 -4.65 -11.60 8.63
C MET A 16 -4.55 -12.71 9.64
N PRO A 17 -3.33 -13.09 10.08
CA PRO A 17 -3.20 -14.19 11.02
C PRO A 17 -3.66 -13.81 12.42
N PHE A 18 -3.76 -14.80 13.27
CA PHE A 18 -4.13 -14.56 14.65
C PHE A 18 -3.10 -13.68 15.36
N LYS A 19 -1.83 -13.91 15.10
CA LYS A 19 -0.78 -13.09 15.70
C LYS A 19 -0.67 -11.77 14.99
N LYS A 20 -1.07 -10.71 15.67
CA LYS A 20 -1.11 -9.38 15.08
C LYS A 20 -0.97 -8.33 16.14
N ALA A 21 -0.61 -7.12 15.73
CA ALA A 21 -0.52 -5.96 16.61
C ALA A 21 -1.40 -4.87 16.06
N LYS A 22 -1.73 -3.89 16.90
CA LYS A 22 -2.61 -2.80 16.51
C LYS A 22 -2.01 -1.49 16.93
N PHE A 23 -2.20 -0.47 16.09
CA PHE A 23 -1.81 0.88 16.46
C PHE A 23 -2.65 1.89 15.67
N THR A 24 -2.51 3.16 16.02
CA THR A 24 -3.24 4.23 15.38
C THR A 24 -2.32 4.99 14.44
N LEU A 25 -2.81 5.25 13.24
CA LEU A 25 -2.13 6.10 12.28
C LEU A 25 -2.89 7.41 12.20
N LYS A 26 -2.21 8.51 12.49
CA LYS A 26 -2.80 9.83 12.37
C LYS A 26 -2.28 10.47 11.10
N ARG A 27 -3.18 10.65 10.14
CA ARG A 27 -2.75 11.17 8.84
C ARG A 27 -3.97 11.64 8.07
N HIS A 28 -3.84 12.81 7.46
CA HIS A 28 -4.90 13.36 6.64
C HIS A 28 -4.72 12.94 5.18
N PHE A 29 -5.83 12.62 4.52
CA PHE A 29 -5.83 12.29 3.10
C PHE A 29 -6.80 13.19 2.38
N GLY A 30 -6.35 13.77 1.26
CA GLY A 30 -7.24 14.55 0.41
C GLY A 30 -8.10 13.66 -0.46
N GLU A 31 -9.04 14.28 -1.16
CA GLU A 31 -10.00 13.52 -1.96
C GLU A 31 -9.31 12.70 -3.05
N SER A 32 -8.32 13.26 -3.71
CA SER A 32 -7.67 12.51 -4.77
C SER A 32 -6.86 11.36 -4.21
N GLU A 33 -6.29 11.54 -3.04
CA GLU A 33 -5.56 10.47 -2.38
C GLU A 33 -6.49 9.34 -1.98
N ILE A 34 -7.64 9.69 -1.43
CA ILE A 34 -8.64 8.70 -1.04
C ILE A 34 -9.09 7.90 -2.27
N SER A 35 -9.31 8.58 -3.37
CA SER A 35 -9.70 7.91 -4.61
C SER A 35 -8.67 6.88 -5.04
N LYS A 36 -7.39 7.25 -4.94
CA LYS A 36 -6.33 6.33 -5.30
C LYS A 36 -6.34 5.09 -4.42
N LEU A 37 -6.50 5.29 -3.13
CA LEU A 37 -6.53 4.17 -2.21
C LEU A 37 -7.70 3.24 -2.50
N LYS A 38 -8.85 3.81 -2.86
CA LYS A 38 -10.03 3.00 -3.11
C LYS A 38 -9.93 2.19 -4.40
N CYS A 39 -9.07 2.60 -5.32
CA CYS A 39 -8.90 1.85 -6.56
C CYS A 39 -8.14 0.54 -6.35
N GLY A 40 -7.24 0.51 -5.39
CA GLY A 40 -6.45 -0.67 -5.16
C GLY A 40 -5.28 -0.76 -6.11
N HIS A 41 -4.54 -1.86 -6.03
CA HIS A 41 -3.35 -2.04 -6.83
C HIS A 41 -3.07 -3.51 -7.07
N ILE A 42 -2.89 -3.88 -8.32
CA ILE A 42 -2.51 -5.24 -8.70
C ILE A 42 -1.05 -5.23 -9.14
N PRO A 43 -0.23 -6.15 -8.60
CA PRO A 43 1.19 -6.16 -8.98
C PRO A 43 1.36 -6.33 -10.48
N GLN A 44 2.26 -5.55 -11.05
CA GLN A 44 2.49 -5.57 -12.49
C GLN A 44 3.68 -6.43 -12.88
N GLU A 45 4.64 -6.59 -11.97
CA GLU A 45 5.85 -7.35 -12.24
C GLU A 45 6.32 -8.01 -10.96
N MET A 46 7.33 -8.86 -11.09
CA MET A 46 7.86 -9.59 -9.94
C MET A 46 8.41 -8.68 -8.86
N GLU A 47 8.95 -7.54 -9.25
CA GLU A 47 9.51 -6.60 -8.27
C GLU A 47 8.44 -5.83 -7.52
N ASP A 48 7.23 -5.85 -8.02
CA ASP A 48 6.13 -5.15 -7.37
C ASP A 48 5.61 -6.05 -6.25
N LYS A 49 5.91 -5.68 -5.04
CA LYS A 49 5.76 -6.57 -3.90
C LYS A 49 4.42 -6.50 -3.20
N TRP A 50 3.54 -5.63 -3.66
CA TRP A 50 2.30 -5.39 -2.94
C TRP A 50 1.07 -5.51 -3.82
N PHE A 51 0.03 -6.11 -3.23
CA PHE A 51 -1.32 -6.11 -3.75
C PHE A 51 -2.19 -5.48 -2.68
N PHE A 52 -3.03 -4.49 -3.03
CA PHE A 52 -3.98 -4.01 -2.03
C PHE A 52 -5.34 -3.75 -2.65
N TYR A 53 -6.36 -3.87 -1.83
CA TYR A 53 -7.71 -3.55 -2.22
C TYR A 53 -8.38 -2.84 -1.05
N PHE A 54 -9.50 -2.19 -1.34
CA PHE A 54 -10.21 -1.37 -0.38
C PHE A 54 -11.64 -1.89 -0.27
N GLU A 55 -12.07 -2.20 0.94
CA GLU A 55 -13.40 -2.74 1.16
C GLU A 55 -13.87 -2.34 2.54
N ASN A 56 -15.08 -1.76 2.64
CA ASN A 56 -15.68 -1.39 3.94
C ASN A 56 -14.74 -0.49 4.74
N ASP A 57 -14.28 0.58 4.09
CA ASP A 57 -13.41 1.57 4.70
C ASP A 57 -12.06 1.02 5.16
N THR A 58 -11.72 -0.15 4.71
CA THR A 58 -10.47 -0.79 5.12
C THR A 58 -9.63 -1.12 3.90
N LEU A 59 -8.36 -0.77 3.98
CA LEU A 59 -7.39 -1.15 2.97
C LEU A 59 -6.64 -2.37 3.46
N TYR A 60 -6.65 -3.42 2.64
CA TYR A 60 -5.93 -4.65 2.96
C TYR A 60 -4.72 -4.75 2.06
N ALA A 61 -3.54 -4.73 2.66
CA ALA A 61 -2.29 -4.79 1.91
C ALA A 61 -1.64 -6.14 2.09
N HIS A 62 -1.42 -6.82 0.98
CA HIS A 62 -0.88 -8.17 0.96
C HIS A 62 0.43 -8.20 0.21
N ARG A 63 1.32 -9.09 0.63
CA ARG A 63 2.50 -9.38 -0.16
C ARG A 63 2.09 -10.08 -1.44
N SER A 64 2.66 -9.65 -2.55
CA SER A 64 2.25 -10.21 -3.84
C SER A 64 2.66 -11.67 -3.98
N TRP A 65 3.82 -12.04 -3.48
CA TRP A 65 4.32 -13.39 -3.69
C TRP A 65 3.65 -14.40 -2.77
N SER A 66 3.48 -14.06 -1.51
CA SER A 66 2.93 -15.02 -0.55
C SER A 66 1.44 -14.88 -0.36
N GLY A 67 0.89 -13.73 -0.70
CA GLY A 67 -0.51 -13.44 -0.43
C GLY A 67 -0.79 -13.08 1.01
N ALA A 68 0.22 -13.05 1.86
CA ALA A 68 0.02 -12.79 3.27
C ALA A 68 -0.46 -11.37 3.51
N CYS A 69 -1.47 -11.22 4.35
CA CYS A 69 -1.98 -9.91 4.72
C CYS A 69 -1.04 -9.29 5.74
N ILE A 70 -0.44 -8.18 5.38
CA ILE A 70 0.53 -7.53 6.25
C ILE A 70 -0.11 -6.39 7.03
N TYR A 71 -0.89 -5.55 6.35
CA TYR A 71 -1.56 -4.43 6.99
C TYR A 71 -3.04 -4.44 6.67
N ALA A 72 -3.85 -4.11 7.65
CA ALA A 72 -5.26 -3.79 7.44
C ALA A 72 -5.48 -2.43 8.08
N VAL A 73 -5.79 -1.44 7.28
CA VAL A 73 -5.93 -0.07 7.75
C VAL A 73 -7.40 0.33 7.62
N LYS A 74 -8.06 0.47 8.76
CA LYS A 74 -9.43 0.94 8.75
C LYS A 74 -9.42 2.45 8.87
N PHE A 75 -9.87 3.12 7.82
CA PHE A 75 -9.78 4.56 7.74
C PHE A 75 -10.97 5.23 8.41
N ASN A 76 -10.69 6.36 9.01
CA ASN A 76 -11.72 7.28 9.47
C ASN A 76 -11.28 8.65 8.97
N PHE A 77 -11.80 9.01 7.80
CA PHE A 77 -11.35 10.24 7.15
C PHE A 77 -11.90 11.49 7.81
N GLU A 78 -12.90 11.35 8.68
CA GLU A 78 -13.42 12.49 9.38
C GLU A 78 -12.51 12.94 10.53
N THR A 79 -11.93 11.97 11.21
CA THR A 79 -11.07 12.29 12.35
C THR A 79 -9.59 12.21 12.01
N ASP A 80 -9.25 11.61 10.87
CA ASP A 80 -7.87 11.35 10.46
C ASP A 80 -7.12 10.44 11.42
N LYS A 81 -7.86 9.70 12.22
CA LYS A 81 -7.28 8.70 13.11
C LYS A 81 -7.69 7.33 12.62
N HIS A 82 -6.73 6.62 12.06
CA HIS A 82 -7.00 5.34 11.40
C HIS A 82 -6.47 4.20 12.25
N ARG A 83 -7.16 3.06 12.18
CA ARG A 83 -6.76 1.90 12.94
C ARG A 83 -5.97 0.96 12.07
N VAL A 84 -4.77 0.62 12.51
CA VAL A 84 -3.90 -0.28 11.77
C VAL A 84 -3.77 -1.59 12.51
N VAL A 85 -3.97 -2.68 11.79
CA VAL A 85 -3.67 -4.02 12.28
C VAL A 85 -2.52 -4.53 11.43
N VAL A 86 -1.48 -5.04 12.07
CA VAL A 86 -0.30 -5.50 11.36
C VAL A 86 0.02 -6.94 11.73
N ASN A 87 0.45 -7.68 10.74
CA ASN A 87 0.80 -9.09 10.86
C ASN A 87 2.00 -9.27 11.78
N ARG A 88 1.91 -10.20 12.71
CA ARG A 88 3.00 -10.52 13.62
C ARG A 88 3.39 -11.99 13.58
N ASP A 89 2.94 -12.69 12.57
CA ASP A 89 3.34 -14.08 12.36
C ASP A 89 4.70 -14.08 11.70
N LYS A 90 5.70 -14.53 12.42
CA LYS A 90 7.08 -14.44 11.95
C LYS A 90 7.34 -15.27 10.70
N SER A 91 6.51 -16.24 10.43
CA SER A 91 6.66 -17.03 9.21
C SER A 91 6.18 -16.26 7.99
N GLN A 92 5.42 -15.20 8.18
CA GLN A 92 4.86 -14.43 7.08
C GLN A 92 5.47 -13.05 6.94
N TYR A 93 5.90 -12.45 8.04
CA TYR A 93 6.34 -11.07 8.03
C TYR A 93 7.31 -10.83 9.17
N SER A 94 8.48 -10.33 8.85
CA SER A 94 9.51 -10.11 9.86
C SER A 94 9.72 -8.62 10.10
N CYS A 95 8.84 -8.04 10.86
CA CYS A 95 9.03 -6.66 11.29
C CYS A 95 9.34 -6.65 12.77
N LYS A 96 10.03 -5.62 13.22
CA LYS A 96 10.56 -5.62 14.57
C LYS A 96 9.75 -4.81 15.54
N SER A 97 9.12 -3.73 15.10
CA SER A 97 8.45 -2.84 16.04
C SER A 97 7.32 -2.11 15.36
N LYS A 98 6.42 -1.54 16.19
CA LYS A 98 5.34 -0.71 15.66
C LYS A 98 5.88 0.53 14.98
N GLU A 99 7.00 1.05 15.46
CA GLU A 99 7.58 2.22 14.84
C GLU A 99 8.07 1.91 13.43
N ASP A 100 8.72 0.76 13.26
CA ASP A 100 9.15 0.35 11.94
C ASP A 100 7.97 0.17 11.01
N ASP A 101 6.89 -0.42 11.51
CA ASP A 101 5.69 -0.61 10.72
C ASP A 101 5.06 0.71 10.32
N LEU A 102 5.02 1.65 11.25
CA LEU A 102 4.44 2.94 10.96
C LEU A 102 5.24 3.64 9.88
N ASN A 103 6.56 3.59 9.98
CA ASN A 103 7.42 4.21 8.98
C ASN A 103 7.23 3.56 7.62
N GLN A 104 7.20 2.24 7.59
CA GLN A 104 7.01 1.54 6.32
C GLN A 104 5.65 1.83 5.72
N LEU A 105 4.62 1.78 6.55
CA LEU A 105 3.27 2.02 6.07
C LEU A 105 3.13 3.43 5.50
N ASN A 106 3.71 4.42 6.18
CA ASN A 106 3.66 5.78 5.67
C ASN A 106 4.36 5.91 4.33
N ARG A 107 5.49 5.24 4.15
CA ARG A 107 6.17 5.27 2.86
C ARG A 107 5.32 4.62 1.77
N LEU A 108 4.66 3.53 2.10
CA LEU A 108 3.78 2.88 1.14
C LEU A 108 2.60 3.77 0.78
N LEU A 109 2.00 4.39 1.78
CA LEU A 109 0.87 5.28 1.53
C LEU A 109 1.29 6.50 0.72
N ASP A 110 2.50 7.01 0.97
CA ASP A 110 3.02 8.10 0.14
C ASP A 110 3.07 7.69 -1.32
N ARG A 111 3.57 6.50 -1.57
CA ARG A 111 3.70 6.01 -2.92
C ARG A 111 2.34 5.73 -3.56
N TRP A 112 1.46 5.09 -2.82
CA TRP A 112 0.17 4.65 -3.36
C TRP A 112 -0.80 5.81 -3.60
N THR A 113 -0.57 6.95 -2.97
CA THR A 113 -1.46 8.09 -3.13
C THR A 113 -0.92 9.15 -4.08
N GLN A 114 0.23 8.93 -4.66
CA GLN A 114 0.77 9.88 -5.63
C GLN A 114 -0.15 9.94 -6.85
N PRO A 115 -0.47 11.14 -7.31
CA PRO A 115 -1.41 11.28 -8.41
C PRO A 115 -0.99 10.56 -9.67
N GLU A 116 0.30 10.48 -9.90
CA GLU A 116 0.82 9.89 -11.12
C GLU A 116 1.58 8.60 -10.87
N TYR A 117 1.36 8.00 -9.71
CA TYR A 117 2.06 6.76 -9.45
C TYR A 117 1.63 5.70 -10.44
N ASP A 118 2.58 5.09 -11.06
CA ASP A 118 2.38 4.11 -12.09
C ASP A 118 3.66 3.32 -12.13
N TYR A 119 3.54 2.02 -12.01
CA TYR A 119 4.71 1.18 -11.96
C TYR A 119 5.59 1.36 -13.19
N TYR A 120 4.94 1.48 -14.33
CA TYR A 120 5.66 1.67 -15.59
C TYR A 120 6.45 2.98 -15.58
N ASN A 121 5.84 4.05 -15.13
CA ASN A 121 6.52 5.33 -15.07
C ASN A 121 7.66 5.31 -14.06
N GLU A 122 7.47 4.60 -12.98
CA GLU A 122 8.53 4.47 -12.00
C GLU A 122 9.71 3.72 -12.60
N TRP A 123 9.41 2.67 -13.34
CA TRP A 123 10.45 1.90 -14.01
C TRP A 123 11.22 2.76 -15.01
N LEU A 124 10.52 3.59 -15.77
CA LEU A 124 11.17 4.48 -16.72
C LEU A 124 12.14 5.42 -16.03
N ASP A 125 11.72 5.95 -14.90
CA ASP A 125 12.58 6.83 -14.13
C ASP A 125 13.86 6.12 -13.70
N GLU A 126 13.75 4.86 -13.35
CA GLU A 126 14.90 4.14 -12.85
C GLU A 126 15.83 3.66 -13.96
N THR A 127 15.27 3.24 -15.07
CA THR A 127 16.08 2.61 -16.09
C THR A 127 16.68 3.60 -17.06
N ALA A 128 15.91 4.58 -17.49
CA ALA A 128 16.42 5.62 -18.37
C ALA A 128 16.63 6.89 -17.59
N GLY A 129 16.63 6.75 -16.31
CA GLY A 129 16.32 7.87 -15.49
C GLY A 129 17.44 8.84 -15.24
N ALA A 130 18.67 8.39 -15.34
CA ALA A 130 19.75 9.32 -15.06
C ALA A 130 19.66 10.53 -15.96
N LEU A 131 19.52 10.29 -17.26
CA LEU A 131 19.37 11.38 -18.21
C LEU A 131 18.11 12.16 -17.97
N TRP A 132 17.08 11.45 -17.81
CA TRP A 132 15.77 12.01 -17.65
C TRP A 132 15.69 12.88 -16.41
N ARG A 133 16.17 12.35 -15.28
CA ARG A 133 16.12 13.10 -14.03
C ARG A 133 17.00 14.32 -14.06
N SER A 134 18.17 14.20 -14.68
CA SER A 134 19.03 15.35 -14.79
C SER A 134 18.37 16.49 -15.53
N GLY A 135 17.59 16.14 -16.53
CA GLY A 135 16.94 17.15 -17.33
C GLY A 135 15.78 17.81 -16.66
N ARG A 136 15.00 17.09 -15.90
CA ARG A 136 13.80 17.68 -15.35
C ARG A 136 13.84 17.96 -13.87
N ASN A 137 14.80 17.44 -13.19
CA ASN A 137 14.85 17.57 -11.76
C ASN A 137 15.55 18.88 -11.40
N LYS A 138 14.76 19.86 -11.15
CA LYS A 138 15.35 21.19 -10.91
C LYS A 138 15.11 21.65 -9.52
#